data_6573c644fbb7bcaee77abaa52c416156
#
_entry.id   6573c644fbb7bcaee77abaa52c416156
#
_cell.length_a   1.000
_cell.length_b   1.000
_cell.length_c   1.000
_cell.angle_alpha   90.00
_cell.angle_beta   90.00
_cell.angle_gamma   90.00
#
_symmetry.space_group_name_H-M   'P 1'
#
loop_
_entity.id
_entity.type
_entity.pdbx_description
1 polymer ?
#
loop_
_entity_poly.entity_id
_entity_poly.type
_entity_poly.pdbx_seq_one_letter_code
_entity_poly.pdbx_strand_id
1 'polypeptide(L)'
;MVAAMVAALRGPSRRFRPRTRALTRGTRGAASAAGGQQSFDLLVIGGGSGGLACAKEAAQLGKKVAVADYVEPSPRGTKWGLGGTCVNVGCIPKKLMHQAALLGGMIRDAHHYGWEVAQPVQHNWKTMAEAVQNHVKSLNWGHRVQLQDRKVKYFNIKASFVDEHTVRGVDKGGKATLLSAEHIVIATGGRPRYPTQVKGALEYGITSDDIFWLKESPGKTLVVGASYVALECAGFLTGIGLDTTVMMRSIPLRGFDQQMSSLVTEHMESHGTQFLKGCVPSHIKKLPTNQLQVTWEDHASGKEDTGTFDTVLWAIGKDAASHTDTVSSSRKPYFLGRRVFAFLPITSWILHSAGS
;
A
#
# COMPACT_ATOMS: atom_id res chain seq x y z
N MET A 1 -1.10 -20.16 -4.99
CA MET A 1 0.26 -19.67 -4.69
C MET A 1 0.70 -19.99 -3.27
N VAL A 2 -0.07 -19.68 -2.23
CA VAL A 2 0.26 -20.06 -0.83
C VAL A 2 0.44 -21.57 -0.69
N ALA A 3 -0.39 -22.41 -1.35
CA ALA A 3 -0.29 -23.86 -1.31
C ALA A 3 1.00 -24.42 -1.93
N ALA A 4 1.53 -23.80 -2.98
CA ALA A 4 2.79 -24.23 -3.61
C ALA A 4 4.01 -23.92 -2.74
N MET A 5 3.95 -22.84 -1.97
CA MET A 5 5.02 -22.44 -1.03
C MET A 5 5.03 -23.33 0.21
N VAL A 6 3.85 -23.76 0.67
CA VAL A 6 3.68 -24.74 1.75
C VAL A 6 4.25 -26.12 1.36
N ALA A 7 4.15 -26.52 0.10
CA ALA A 7 4.72 -27.76 -0.40
C ALA A 7 6.26 -27.76 -0.37
N ALA A 8 6.90 -26.62 -0.59
CA ALA A 8 8.37 -26.47 -0.52
C ALA A 8 8.93 -26.61 0.92
N LEU A 9 8.11 -26.37 1.93
CA LEU A 9 8.47 -26.55 3.35
C LEU A 9 8.28 -27.99 3.86
N ARG A 10 7.63 -28.86 3.07
CA ARG A 10 7.48 -30.30 3.33
C ARG A 10 8.61 -31.07 2.65
N GLY A 11 9.84 -30.94 3.10
CA GLY A 11 10.94 -31.80 2.68
C GLY A 11 10.71 -33.27 3.14
N PRO A 12 11.20 -34.31 2.40
CA PRO A 12 11.00 -35.69 2.76
C PRO A 12 11.64 -35.99 4.11
N SER A 13 10.90 -36.64 4.99
CA SER A 13 11.33 -37.09 6.30
C SER A 13 12.45 -38.13 6.14
N ARG A 14 13.69 -37.72 6.13
CA ARG A 14 14.83 -38.63 6.26
C ARG A 14 15.06 -38.92 7.74
N ARG A 15 14.84 -40.18 8.12
CA ARG A 15 15.27 -40.75 9.40
C ARG A 15 16.77 -40.56 9.57
N PHE A 16 17.18 -39.75 10.50
CA PHE A 16 18.58 -39.52 10.86
C PHE A 16 19.07 -40.65 11.75
N ARG A 17 20.07 -41.40 11.31
CA ARG A 17 20.94 -42.23 12.17
C ARG A 17 22.09 -41.36 12.66
N PRO A 18 22.43 -41.36 13.96
CA PRO A 18 23.54 -40.57 14.47
C PRO A 18 24.89 -41.19 14.06
N ARG A 19 25.73 -40.41 13.40
CA ARG A 19 27.15 -40.69 13.27
C ARG A 19 27.92 -39.74 14.20
N THR A 20 28.47 -40.31 15.27
CA THR A 20 29.48 -39.68 16.10
C THR A 20 30.75 -39.41 15.31
N ARG A 21 31.25 -38.20 15.28
CA ARG A 21 32.62 -37.89 14.92
C ARG A 21 33.13 -36.71 15.77
N ALA A 22 34.36 -36.92 16.24
CA ALA A 22 35.05 -36.20 17.29
C ALA A 22 35.40 -34.74 16.97
N LEU A 23 35.58 -34.02 18.04
CA LEU A 23 36.01 -32.61 18.17
C LEU A 23 37.40 -32.35 17.56
N THR A 24 37.54 -31.22 16.85
CA THR A 24 38.73 -30.39 16.90
C THR A 24 38.38 -28.95 17.22
N ARG A 25 38.95 -28.47 18.31
CA ARG A 25 38.88 -27.13 18.85
C ARG A 25 39.68 -26.17 17.97
N GLY A 26 39.02 -25.14 17.43
CA GLY A 26 39.67 -24.00 16.80
C GLY A 26 39.06 -22.72 17.42
N THR A 27 39.80 -22.13 18.35
CA THR A 27 39.49 -20.83 18.94
C THR A 27 39.73 -19.70 17.96
N ARG A 28 38.71 -19.00 17.53
CA ARG A 28 38.83 -17.62 17.03
C ARG A 28 37.86 -16.75 17.78
N GLY A 29 38.41 -15.79 18.52
CA GLY A 29 37.67 -14.83 19.28
C GLY A 29 36.82 -13.94 18.34
N ALA A 30 35.50 -13.94 18.58
CA ALA A 30 34.58 -12.98 18.06
C ALA A 30 34.18 -12.05 19.18
N ALA A 31 34.37 -10.76 18.98
CA ALA A 31 33.99 -9.71 19.90
C ALA A 31 32.50 -9.84 20.23
N SER A 32 32.20 -9.97 21.52
CA SER A 32 30.86 -10.00 22.10
C SER A 32 30.18 -8.64 21.92
N ALA A 33 29.34 -8.50 20.89
CA ALA A 33 28.30 -7.47 20.88
C ALA A 33 27.16 -7.99 21.74
N ALA A 34 26.93 -7.38 22.89
CA ALA A 34 25.88 -7.73 23.85
C ALA A 34 24.48 -7.43 23.28
N GLY A 35 23.87 -8.44 22.71
CA GLY A 35 22.53 -8.50 22.19
C GLY A 35 22.33 -9.84 21.49
N GLY A 36 21.81 -10.85 22.24
CA GLY A 36 21.70 -12.22 21.74
C GLY A 36 20.97 -12.26 20.39
N GLN A 37 21.63 -12.79 19.36
CA GLN A 37 21.06 -13.02 18.03
C GLN A 37 19.86 -13.97 18.17
N GLN A 38 18.68 -13.51 17.77
CA GLN A 38 17.45 -14.32 17.76
C GLN A 38 17.36 -15.10 16.45
N SER A 39 17.24 -16.42 16.54
CA SER A 39 17.13 -17.33 15.41
C SER A 39 15.70 -17.84 15.20
N PHE A 40 15.28 -17.92 13.94
CA PHE A 40 13.95 -18.34 13.47
C PHE A 40 14.08 -19.35 12.32
N ASP A 41 13.03 -20.17 12.09
CA ASP A 41 12.94 -20.97 10.87
C ASP A 41 12.56 -20.09 9.68
N LEU A 42 11.69 -19.08 9.94
CA LEU A 42 11.22 -18.13 8.94
C LEU A 42 11.19 -16.70 9.49
N LEU A 43 11.80 -15.77 8.76
CA LEU A 43 11.63 -14.33 8.94
C LEU A 43 10.85 -13.76 7.75
N VAL A 44 9.74 -13.06 8.03
CA VAL A 44 8.96 -12.35 7.02
C VAL A 44 9.22 -10.84 7.16
N ILE A 45 9.69 -10.22 6.10
CA ILE A 45 9.92 -8.76 6.03
C ILE A 45 8.70 -8.14 5.34
N GLY A 46 7.89 -7.43 6.12
CA GLY A 46 6.64 -6.81 5.71
C GLY A 46 5.41 -7.43 6.35
N GLY A 47 4.68 -6.63 7.13
CA GLY A 47 3.46 -6.99 7.86
C GLY A 47 2.18 -6.62 7.11
N GLY A 48 2.19 -6.68 5.78
CA GLY A 48 1.01 -6.53 4.94
C GLY A 48 0.24 -7.84 4.75
N SER A 49 -0.77 -7.83 3.86
CA SER A 49 -1.67 -8.98 3.63
C SER A 49 -0.90 -10.26 3.30
N GLY A 50 0.09 -10.20 2.40
CA GLY A 50 0.88 -11.36 2.00
C GLY A 50 1.80 -11.86 3.13
N GLY A 51 2.52 -10.94 3.77
CA GLY A 51 3.45 -11.29 4.85
C GLY A 51 2.74 -11.86 6.08
N LEU A 52 1.63 -11.26 6.50
CA LEU A 52 0.84 -11.77 7.62
C LEU A 52 0.23 -13.13 7.35
N ALA A 53 -0.29 -13.36 6.13
CA ALA A 53 -0.82 -14.66 5.74
C ALA A 53 0.27 -15.73 5.75
N CYS A 54 1.43 -15.44 5.15
CA CYS A 54 2.57 -16.34 5.12
C CYS A 54 3.07 -16.69 6.53
N ALA A 55 3.25 -15.67 7.38
CA ALA A 55 3.75 -15.86 8.74
C ALA A 55 2.81 -16.71 9.60
N LYS A 56 1.50 -16.45 9.50
CA LYS A 56 0.49 -17.19 10.25
C LYS A 56 0.39 -18.65 9.81
N GLU A 57 0.45 -18.90 8.51
CA GLU A 57 0.41 -20.27 7.96
C GLU A 57 1.65 -21.05 8.36
N ALA A 58 2.84 -20.48 8.21
CA ALA A 58 4.09 -21.14 8.62
C ALA A 58 4.10 -21.48 10.12
N ALA A 59 3.58 -20.60 10.96
CA ALA A 59 3.46 -20.85 12.39
C ALA A 59 2.49 -21.99 12.71
N GLN A 60 1.36 -22.10 11.99
CA GLN A 60 0.41 -23.22 12.12
C GLN A 60 1.03 -24.57 11.74
N LEU A 61 2.00 -24.55 10.82
CA LEU A 61 2.80 -25.72 10.44
C LEU A 61 3.95 -26.02 11.42
N GLY A 62 3.96 -25.39 12.60
CA GLY A 62 4.92 -25.63 13.67
C GLY A 62 6.28 -24.95 13.50
N LYS A 63 6.40 -23.97 12.59
CA LYS A 63 7.64 -23.23 12.40
C LYS A 63 7.77 -22.08 13.42
N LYS A 64 9.01 -21.80 13.85
CA LYS A 64 9.35 -20.62 14.65
C LYS A 64 9.47 -19.40 13.73
N VAL A 65 8.48 -18.50 13.80
CA VAL A 65 8.33 -17.42 12.81
C VAL A 65 8.49 -16.05 13.47
N ALA A 66 9.14 -15.13 12.73
CA ALA A 66 9.15 -13.72 13.04
C ALA A 66 8.60 -12.88 11.86
N VAL A 67 8.00 -11.74 12.19
CA VAL A 67 7.61 -10.69 11.23
C VAL A 67 8.32 -9.40 11.62
N ALA A 68 9.08 -8.85 10.69
CA ALA A 68 9.65 -7.50 10.77
C ALA A 68 8.80 -6.57 9.89
N ASP A 69 8.20 -5.54 10.46
CA ASP A 69 7.39 -4.57 9.72
C ASP A 69 7.76 -3.15 10.10
N TYR A 70 7.76 -2.27 9.14
CA TYR A 70 8.05 -0.85 9.34
C TYR A 70 7.33 0.00 8.31
N VAL A 71 6.67 1.05 8.79
CA VAL A 71 6.01 2.03 7.92
C VAL A 71 6.80 3.32 7.96
N GLU A 72 7.47 3.64 6.84
CA GLU A 72 8.01 4.98 6.64
C GLU A 72 6.86 5.97 6.48
N PRO A 73 6.96 7.17 7.08
CA PRO A 73 5.96 8.20 6.86
C PRO A 73 5.83 8.52 5.38
N SER A 74 4.62 8.92 4.94
CA SER A 74 4.48 9.55 3.63
C SER A 74 5.25 10.88 3.59
N PRO A 75 5.52 11.47 2.42
CA PRO A 75 6.08 12.82 2.32
C PRO A 75 5.27 13.87 3.08
N ARG A 76 3.96 13.63 3.29
CA ARG A 76 3.06 14.47 4.10
C ARG A 76 3.07 14.13 5.59
N GLY A 77 3.87 13.15 6.00
CA GLY A 77 4.02 12.72 7.39
C GLY A 77 2.99 11.69 7.87
N THR A 78 2.14 11.16 7.01
CA THR A 78 1.14 10.14 7.36
C THR A 78 1.81 8.83 7.77
N LYS A 79 1.35 8.26 8.88
CA LYS A 79 1.82 6.99 9.45
C LYS A 79 0.63 6.11 9.79
N TRP A 80 0.85 4.79 9.75
CA TRP A 80 -0.17 3.81 10.09
C TRP A 80 0.40 2.58 10.78
N GLY A 81 -0.48 1.64 11.15
CA GLY A 81 -0.13 0.45 11.90
C GLY A 81 0.10 -0.79 11.04
N LEU A 82 0.17 -1.94 11.72
CA LEU A 82 0.33 -3.25 11.13
C LEU A 82 -0.87 -3.61 10.22
N GLY A 83 -0.61 -4.28 9.10
CA GLY A 83 -1.66 -4.73 8.17
C GLY A 83 -1.43 -4.30 6.71
N GLY A 84 -0.41 -3.46 6.47
CA GLY A 84 0.00 -3.01 5.14
C GLY A 84 -1.00 -2.06 4.48
N THR A 85 -0.84 -1.86 3.18
CA THR A 85 -1.62 -0.91 2.36
C THR A 85 -3.11 -1.21 2.41
N CYS A 86 -3.52 -2.47 2.26
CA CYS A 86 -4.94 -2.83 2.15
C CYS A 86 -5.74 -2.39 3.39
N VAL A 87 -5.22 -2.67 4.58
CA VAL A 87 -5.89 -2.35 5.85
C VAL A 87 -5.88 -0.85 6.12
N ASN A 88 -4.76 -0.18 5.86
CA ASN A 88 -4.51 1.16 6.38
C ASN A 88 -4.80 2.28 5.39
N VAL A 89 -4.45 2.09 4.11
CA VAL A 89 -4.44 3.13 3.06
C VAL A 89 -4.91 2.58 1.71
N GLY A 90 -5.83 1.63 1.72
CA GLY A 90 -6.31 0.96 0.51
C GLY A 90 -7.71 0.38 0.66
N CYS A 91 -7.82 -0.93 0.53
CA CYS A 91 -9.10 -1.66 0.39
C CYS A 91 -10.12 -1.32 1.48
N ILE A 92 -9.69 -1.33 2.75
CA ILE A 92 -10.59 -1.18 3.89
C ILE A 92 -11.11 0.26 4.00
N PRO A 93 -10.26 1.30 4.17
CA PRO A 93 -10.78 2.66 4.29
C PRO A 93 -11.53 3.09 3.03
N LYS A 94 -11.05 2.74 1.83
CA LYS A 94 -11.72 3.04 0.57
C LYS A 94 -13.13 2.47 0.53
N LYS A 95 -13.31 1.20 0.90
CA LYS A 95 -14.64 0.56 0.86
C LYS A 95 -15.60 1.18 1.86
N LEU A 96 -15.12 1.58 3.05
CA LEU A 96 -15.95 2.24 4.06
C LEU A 96 -16.37 3.64 3.61
N MET A 97 -15.46 4.43 3.02
CA MET A 97 -15.77 5.74 2.45
C MET A 97 -16.72 5.65 1.24
N HIS A 98 -16.54 4.62 0.39
CA HIS A 98 -17.48 4.33 -0.69
C HIS A 98 -18.87 3.96 -0.15
N GLN A 99 -18.96 3.21 0.95
CA GLN A 99 -20.23 2.90 1.59
C GLN A 99 -20.94 4.19 2.08
N ALA A 100 -20.19 5.16 2.61
CA ALA A 100 -20.73 6.46 2.97
C ALA A 100 -21.29 7.22 1.73
N ALA A 101 -20.59 7.13 0.59
CA ALA A 101 -21.05 7.70 -0.67
C ALA A 101 -22.37 7.05 -1.15
N LEU A 102 -22.47 5.73 -1.09
CA LEU A 102 -23.69 4.99 -1.43
C LEU A 102 -24.87 5.39 -0.54
N LEU A 103 -24.64 5.55 0.78
CA LEU A 103 -25.67 6.04 1.71
C LEU A 103 -26.17 7.43 1.31
N GLY A 104 -25.26 8.33 0.91
CA GLY A 104 -25.63 9.66 0.41
C GLY A 104 -26.52 9.60 -0.82
N GLY A 105 -26.25 8.68 -1.74
CA GLY A 105 -27.12 8.41 -2.90
C GLY A 105 -28.52 7.93 -2.46
N MET A 106 -28.56 6.90 -1.61
CA MET A 106 -29.83 6.37 -1.07
C MET A 106 -30.66 7.44 -0.34
N ILE A 107 -30.04 8.36 0.39
CA ILE A 107 -30.74 9.47 1.05
C ILE A 107 -31.32 10.43 0.02
N ARG A 108 -30.61 10.74 -1.07
CA ARG A 108 -31.15 11.56 -2.15
C ARG A 108 -32.35 10.92 -2.84
N ASP A 109 -32.30 9.60 -3.03
CA ASP A 109 -33.37 8.86 -3.70
C ASP A 109 -34.57 8.58 -2.79
N ALA A 110 -34.38 8.63 -1.48
CA ALA A 110 -35.37 8.23 -0.46
C ALA A 110 -36.74 8.90 -0.64
N HIS A 111 -36.80 10.17 -1.01
CA HIS A 111 -38.07 10.90 -1.21
C HIS A 111 -38.92 10.33 -2.34
N HIS A 112 -38.32 9.75 -3.38
CA HIS A 112 -39.03 9.06 -4.47
C HIS A 112 -39.76 7.78 -3.99
N TYR A 113 -39.36 7.27 -2.82
CA TYR A 113 -39.93 6.09 -2.18
C TYR A 113 -40.78 6.45 -0.94
N GLY A 114 -41.18 7.72 -0.81
CA GLY A 114 -42.06 8.18 0.25
C GLY A 114 -41.42 8.46 1.61
N TRP A 115 -40.06 8.49 1.67
CA TRP A 115 -39.36 8.88 2.89
C TRP A 115 -39.24 10.40 3.00
N GLU A 116 -39.65 10.97 4.12
CA GLU A 116 -39.46 12.39 4.42
C GLU A 116 -38.07 12.59 5.05
N VAL A 117 -37.13 13.13 4.28
CA VAL A 117 -35.78 13.45 4.73
C VAL A 117 -35.60 14.96 4.70
N ALA A 118 -35.25 15.56 5.85
CA ALA A 118 -34.97 16.99 5.93
C ALA A 118 -33.85 17.41 4.98
N GLN A 119 -34.07 18.49 4.23
CA GLN A 119 -33.10 19.03 3.27
C GLN A 119 -32.57 20.39 3.76
N PRO A 120 -31.31 20.79 3.45
CA PRO A 120 -30.29 20.01 2.71
C PRO A 120 -29.61 18.97 3.59
N VAL A 121 -29.30 17.80 3.01
CA VAL A 121 -28.49 16.77 3.68
C VAL A 121 -27.02 17.10 3.48
N GLN A 122 -26.30 17.31 4.56
CA GLN A 122 -24.88 17.62 4.54
C GLN A 122 -24.05 16.41 5.01
N HIS A 123 -22.95 16.12 4.31
CA HIS A 123 -21.97 15.12 4.72
C HIS A 123 -20.92 15.73 5.64
N ASN A 124 -20.63 15.07 6.76
CA ASN A 124 -19.58 15.46 7.67
C ASN A 124 -18.34 14.56 7.49
N TRP A 125 -17.32 15.09 6.81
CA TRP A 125 -16.05 14.41 6.56
C TRP A 125 -15.38 13.92 7.84
N LYS A 126 -15.29 14.78 8.86
CA LYS A 126 -14.58 14.47 10.11
C LYS A 126 -15.19 13.26 10.81
N THR A 127 -16.51 13.21 10.92
CA THR A 127 -17.22 12.07 11.51
C THR A 127 -16.94 10.78 10.75
N MET A 128 -17.00 10.80 9.42
CA MET A 128 -16.69 9.63 8.58
C MET A 128 -15.23 9.21 8.74
N ALA A 129 -14.30 10.15 8.63
CA ALA A 129 -12.88 9.88 8.71
C ALA A 129 -12.48 9.28 10.07
N GLU A 130 -13.00 9.82 11.17
CA GLU A 130 -12.77 9.30 12.53
C GLU A 130 -13.30 7.87 12.68
N ALA A 131 -14.51 7.58 12.20
CA ALA A 131 -15.10 6.25 12.25
C ALA A 131 -14.26 5.24 11.44
N VAL A 132 -13.85 5.60 10.23
CA VAL A 132 -13.01 4.77 9.37
C VAL A 132 -11.64 4.52 10.02
N GLN A 133 -10.98 5.56 10.52
CA GLN A 133 -9.67 5.44 11.17
C GLN A 133 -9.73 4.60 12.45
N ASN A 134 -10.78 4.72 13.24
CA ASN A 134 -10.97 3.90 14.44
C ASN A 134 -11.16 2.42 14.08
N HIS A 135 -11.91 2.13 13.02
CA HIS A 135 -12.04 0.76 12.50
C HIS A 135 -10.69 0.22 12.03
N VAL A 136 -9.90 0.99 11.26
CA VAL A 136 -8.55 0.59 10.82
C VAL A 136 -7.64 0.31 12.02
N LYS A 137 -7.65 1.16 13.05
CA LYS A 137 -6.88 0.94 14.29
C LYS A 137 -7.27 -0.35 14.99
N SER A 138 -8.57 -0.69 15.03
CA SER A 138 -9.05 -1.95 15.61
C SER A 138 -8.51 -3.17 14.84
N LEU A 139 -8.44 -3.08 13.51
CA LEU A 139 -7.84 -4.13 12.68
C LEU A 139 -6.33 -4.26 12.90
N ASN A 140 -5.60 -3.13 13.05
CA ASN A 140 -4.17 -3.18 13.39
C ASN A 140 -3.94 -3.93 14.71
N TRP A 141 -4.77 -3.66 15.72
CA TRP A 141 -4.73 -4.39 16.98
C TRP A 141 -5.07 -5.86 16.79
N GLY A 142 -6.14 -6.19 16.08
CA GLY A 142 -6.54 -7.57 15.77
C GLY A 142 -5.43 -8.37 15.10
N HIS A 143 -4.66 -7.78 14.19
CA HIS A 143 -3.51 -8.44 13.57
C HIS A 143 -2.41 -8.74 14.60
N ARG A 144 -2.16 -7.85 15.55
CA ARG A 144 -1.19 -8.10 16.64
C ARG A 144 -1.63 -9.26 17.51
N VAL A 145 -2.91 -9.30 17.91
CA VAL A 145 -3.49 -10.41 18.69
C VAL A 145 -3.33 -11.72 17.92
N GLN A 146 -3.70 -11.77 16.64
CA GLN A 146 -3.56 -12.96 15.80
C GLN A 146 -2.10 -13.47 15.70
N LEU A 147 -1.12 -12.59 15.62
CA LEU A 147 0.30 -12.98 15.62
C LEU A 147 0.71 -13.56 16.99
N GLN A 148 0.26 -12.95 18.08
CA GLN A 148 0.53 -13.40 19.43
C GLN A 148 -0.07 -14.79 19.70
N ASP A 149 -1.32 -15.02 19.33
CA ASP A 149 -2.03 -16.31 19.49
C ASP A 149 -1.31 -17.44 18.74
N ARG A 150 -0.71 -17.13 17.59
CA ARG A 150 0.08 -18.08 16.79
C ARG A 150 1.55 -18.12 17.19
N LYS A 151 1.94 -17.44 18.28
CA LYS A 151 3.34 -17.36 18.77
C LYS A 151 4.32 -16.82 17.73
N VAL A 152 3.84 -16.02 16.77
CA VAL A 152 4.68 -15.31 15.81
C VAL A 152 5.29 -14.08 16.49
N LYS A 153 6.62 -13.96 16.46
CA LYS A 153 7.31 -12.81 17.04
C LYS A 153 7.19 -11.61 16.10
N TYR A 154 6.64 -10.51 16.59
CA TYR A 154 6.52 -9.26 15.84
C TYR A 154 7.57 -8.24 16.25
N PHE A 155 8.25 -7.64 15.26
CA PHE A 155 9.21 -6.57 15.43
C PHE A 155 8.80 -5.36 14.57
N ASN A 156 8.67 -4.19 15.19
CA ASN A 156 8.44 -2.93 14.48
C ASN A 156 9.78 -2.27 14.16
N ILE A 157 10.45 -2.77 13.11
CA ILE A 157 11.81 -2.42 12.72
C ILE A 157 11.93 -2.29 11.21
N LYS A 158 12.77 -1.34 10.75
CA LYS A 158 13.23 -1.27 9.36
C LYS A 158 14.34 -2.29 9.15
N ALA A 159 14.08 -3.27 8.30
CA ALA A 159 14.96 -4.40 8.07
C ALA A 159 15.90 -4.14 6.89
N SER A 160 17.17 -4.51 7.04
CA SER A 160 18.19 -4.54 5.98
C SER A 160 19.00 -5.82 6.07
N PHE A 161 19.37 -6.39 4.93
CA PHE A 161 20.21 -7.61 4.90
C PHE A 161 21.63 -7.31 5.34
N VAL A 162 22.19 -8.20 6.15
CA VAL A 162 23.62 -8.27 6.48
C VAL A 162 24.28 -9.37 5.64
N ASP A 163 23.59 -10.52 5.54
CA ASP A 163 23.93 -11.66 4.69
C ASP A 163 22.66 -12.42 4.30
N GLU A 164 22.79 -13.58 3.62
CA GLU A 164 21.64 -14.37 3.14
C GLU A 164 20.73 -14.94 4.26
N HIS A 165 21.19 -14.95 5.49
CA HIS A 165 20.47 -15.49 6.65
C HIS A 165 20.30 -14.50 7.78
N THR A 166 20.96 -13.33 7.72
CA THR A 166 20.99 -12.34 8.79
C THR A 166 20.44 -11.01 8.33
N VAL A 167 19.50 -10.48 9.12
CA VAL A 167 18.89 -9.19 8.90
C VAL A 167 19.16 -8.30 10.11
N ARG A 168 19.59 -7.08 9.84
CA ARG A 168 19.68 -5.99 10.82
C ARG A 168 18.39 -5.19 10.79
N GLY A 169 17.66 -5.16 11.90
CA GLY A 169 16.49 -4.32 12.09
C GLY A 169 16.80 -3.10 12.93
N VAL A 170 16.30 -1.95 12.54
CA VAL A 170 16.43 -0.70 13.31
C VAL A 170 15.01 -0.21 13.68
N ASP A 171 14.78 0.01 14.96
CA ASP A 171 13.50 0.54 15.44
C ASP A 171 13.42 2.07 15.31
N LYS A 172 12.26 2.65 15.68
CA LYS A 172 12.04 4.10 15.63
C LYS A 172 12.95 4.91 16.57
N GLY A 173 13.50 4.26 17.59
CA GLY A 173 14.46 4.85 18.53
C GLY A 173 15.93 4.72 18.09
N GLY A 174 16.18 4.11 16.92
CA GLY A 174 17.54 3.88 16.42
C GLY A 174 18.22 2.63 16.98
N LYS A 175 17.56 1.85 17.85
CA LYS A 175 18.10 0.61 18.40
C LYS A 175 18.18 -0.46 17.35
N ALA A 176 19.37 -0.99 17.14
CA ALA A 176 19.61 -2.09 16.20
C ALA A 176 19.40 -3.46 16.87
N THR A 177 18.81 -4.38 16.14
CA THR A 177 18.61 -5.79 16.54
C THR A 177 19.02 -6.68 15.37
N LEU A 178 19.77 -7.74 15.63
CA LEU A 178 20.11 -8.75 14.63
C LEU A 178 19.17 -9.94 14.74
N LEU A 179 18.57 -10.30 13.61
CA LEU A 179 17.68 -11.46 13.46
C LEU A 179 18.28 -12.40 12.43
N SER A 180 18.33 -13.70 12.75
CA SER A 180 18.71 -14.72 11.79
C SER A 180 17.55 -15.67 11.48
N ALA A 181 17.50 -16.17 10.26
CA ALA A 181 16.50 -17.14 9.86
C ALA A 181 17.05 -18.13 8.82
N GLU A 182 16.55 -19.36 8.84
CA GLU A 182 16.84 -20.34 7.82
C GLU A 182 16.26 -19.91 6.45
N HIS A 183 15.07 -19.30 6.47
CA HIS A 183 14.38 -18.78 5.29
C HIS A 183 13.92 -17.34 5.52
N ILE A 184 13.97 -16.52 4.48
CA ILE A 184 13.50 -15.13 4.53
C ILE A 184 12.51 -14.88 3.40
N VAL A 185 11.37 -14.25 3.75
CA VAL A 185 10.35 -13.82 2.79
C VAL A 185 10.31 -12.30 2.74
N ILE A 186 10.49 -11.73 1.56
CA ILE A 186 10.37 -10.30 1.29
C ILE A 186 8.94 -10.01 0.84
N ALA A 187 8.17 -9.33 1.67
CA ALA A 187 6.75 -8.99 1.44
C ALA A 187 6.46 -7.50 1.72
N THR A 188 7.38 -6.64 1.31
CA THR A 188 7.40 -5.20 1.63
C THR A 188 6.35 -4.39 0.87
N GLY A 189 5.72 -4.97 -0.17
CA GLY A 189 4.67 -4.31 -0.95
C GLY A 189 5.19 -3.17 -1.82
N GLY A 190 4.38 -2.10 -1.93
CA GLY A 190 4.71 -0.93 -2.74
C GLY A 190 4.15 0.35 -2.17
N ARG A 191 4.75 1.49 -2.56
CA ARG A 191 4.34 2.84 -2.16
C ARG A 191 3.90 3.66 -3.38
N PRO A 192 2.95 4.59 -3.23
CA PRO A 192 2.52 5.45 -4.31
C PRO A 192 3.67 6.26 -4.89
N ARG A 193 3.62 6.44 -6.22
CA ARG A 193 4.59 7.23 -6.96
C ARG A 193 4.19 8.70 -6.99
N TYR A 194 5.17 9.58 -6.84
CA TYR A 194 5.05 11.01 -7.09
C TYR A 194 5.68 11.37 -8.45
N PRO A 195 5.07 12.27 -9.24
CA PRO A 195 5.65 12.74 -10.49
C PRO A 195 6.73 13.80 -10.18
N THR A 196 7.97 13.36 -9.97
CA THR A 196 9.08 14.24 -9.58
C THR A 196 9.44 15.28 -10.62
N GLN A 197 9.03 15.07 -11.89
CA GLN A 197 9.19 16.01 -12.98
C GLN A 197 8.20 17.19 -12.92
N VAL A 198 7.10 17.07 -12.17
CA VAL A 198 6.10 18.12 -12.00
C VAL A 198 6.49 19.00 -10.82
N LYS A 199 6.80 20.27 -11.10
CA LYS A 199 7.18 21.22 -10.06
C LYS A 199 6.04 21.43 -9.06
N GLY A 200 6.33 21.32 -7.75
CA GLY A 200 5.35 21.43 -6.68
C GLY A 200 4.59 20.12 -6.37
N ALA A 201 4.83 19.04 -7.11
CA ALA A 201 4.10 17.78 -6.93
C ALA A 201 4.28 17.16 -5.54
N LEU A 202 5.52 17.11 -5.07
CA LEU A 202 5.87 16.56 -3.77
C LEU A 202 5.48 17.48 -2.61
N GLU A 203 5.58 18.80 -2.84
CA GLU A 203 5.32 19.80 -1.81
C GLU A 203 3.83 19.96 -1.51
N TYR A 204 2.97 19.89 -2.52
CA TYR A 204 1.55 20.24 -2.40
C TYR A 204 0.60 19.07 -2.63
N GLY A 205 1.02 18.06 -3.38
CA GLY A 205 0.18 16.90 -3.64
C GLY A 205 0.17 15.89 -2.51
N ILE A 206 -0.88 15.06 -2.52
CA ILE A 206 -1.04 13.90 -1.64
C ILE A 206 -1.18 12.62 -2.47
N THR A 207 -1.19 11.47 -1.81
CA THR A 207 -1.43 10.18 -2.45
C THR A 207 -2.48 9.35 -1.69
N SER A 208 -2.72 8.11 -2.13
CA SER A 208 -3.57 7.16 -1.39
C SER A 208 -3.06 6.88 0.03
N ASP A 209 -1.78 7.13 0.31
CA ASP A 209 -1.22 6.98 1.66
C ASP A 209 -1.74 8.07 2.61
N ASP A 210 -2.27 9.18 2.09
CA ASP A 210 -2.68 10.34 2.86
C ASP A 210 -4.20 10.54 2.90
N ILE A 211 -4.90 10.38 1.75
CA ILE A 211 -6.31 10.74 1.60
C ILE A 211 -7.21 10.13 2.69
N PHE A 212 -6.97 8.87 3.07
CA PHE A 212 -7.77 8.16 4.07
C PHE A 212 -7.47 8.57 5.52
N TRP A 213 -6.43 9.41 5.72
CA TRP A 213 -6.00 9.89 7.03
C TRP A 213 -6.19 11.41 7.19
N LEU A 214 -6.77 12.08 6.20
CA LEU A 214 -7.08 13.50 6.29
C LEU A 214 -8.10 13.75 7.39
N LYS A 215 -7.80 14.71 8.26
CA LYS A 215 -8.70 15.13 9.34
C LYS A 215 -9.81 16.03 8.84
N GLU A 216 -9.47 16.90 7.87
CA GLU A 216 -10.38 17.84 7.24
C GLU A 216 -10.74 17.40 5.82
N SER A 217 -11.89 17.84 5.32
CA SER A 217 -12.32 17.54 3.96
C SER A 217 -11.28 17.98 2.93
N PRO A 218 -10.99 17.14 1.91
CA PRO A 218 -10.08 17.52 0.83
C PRO A 218 -10.65 18.64 -0.08
N GLY A 219 -11.93 19.00 0.06
CA GLY A 219 -12.57 20.03 -0.76
C GLY A 219 -12.60 19.67 -2.25
N LYS A 220 -12.53 20.68 -3.11
CA LYS A 220 -12.44 20.52 -4.55
C LYS A 220 -11.14 19.79 -4.91
N THR A 221 -11.27 18.57 -5.44
CA THR A 221 -10.13 17.65 -5.58
C THR A 221 -9.83 17.33 -7.05
N LEU A 222 -8.56 17.49 -7.43
CA LEU A 222 -8.02 16.95 -8.68
C LEU A 222 -7.35 15.60 -8.40
N VAL A 223 -7.86 14.54 -9.02
CA VAL A 223 -7.27 13.21 -9.00
C VAL A 223 -6.48 13.00 -10.29
N VAL A 224 -5.16 12.86 -10.18
CA VAL A 224 -4.29 12.66 -11.35
C VAL A 224 -3.98 11.18 -11.54
N GLY A 225 -4.42 10.64 -12.65
CA GLY A 225 -4.35 9.23 -13.03
C GLY A 225 -5.72 8.65 -13.35
N ALA A 226 -5.74 7.50 -14.02
CA ALA A 226 -6.97 6.80 -14.38
C ALA A 226 -6.88 5.28 -14.10
N SER A 227 -6.07 4.91 -13.12
CA SER A 227 -6.06 3.55 -12.56
C SER A 227 -7.29 3.31 -11.67
N TYR A 228 -7.53 2.05 -11.32
CA TYR A 228 -8.63 1.72 -10.40
C TYR A 228 -8.56 2.51 -9.08
N VAL A 229 -7.35 2.78 -8.55
CA VAL A 229 -7.19 3.59 -7.32
C VAL A 229 -7.67 5.03 -7.56
N ALA A 230 -7.35 5.62 -8.71
CA ALA A 230 -7.80 6.96 -9.07
C ALA A 230 -9.33 7.04 -9.13
N LEU A 231 -9.95 6.12 -9.88
CA LEU A 231 -11.39 6.11 -10.07
C LEU A 231 -12.15 5.77 -8.79
N GLU A 232 -11.65 4.86 -7.97
CA GLU A 232 -12.24 4.54 -6.66
C GLU A 232 -12.18 5.75 -5.70
N CYS A 233 -11.06 6.48 -5.68
CA CYS A 233 -10.95 7.70 -4.87
C CYS A 233 -11.88 8.80 -5.40
N ALA A 234 -11.89 9.05 -6.71
CA ALA A 234 -12.79 10.03 -7.32
C ALA A 234 -14.24 9.67 -7.04
N GLY A 235 -14.62 8.40 -7.19
CA GLY A 235 -15.98 7.93 -7.01
C GLY A 235 -16.52 8.17 -5.60
N PHE A 236 -15.77 7.87 -4.55
CA PHE A 236 -16.26 8.15 -3.21
C PHE A 236 -16.29 9.66 -2.90
N LEU A 237 -15.32 10.44 -3.39
CA LEU A 237 -15.31 11.89 -3.21
C LEU A 237 -16.51 12.56 -3.86
N THR A 238 -16.79 12.24 -5.14
CA THR A 238 -18.00 12.70 -5.84
C THR A 238 -19.26 12.24 -5.10
N GLY A 239 -19.31 10.97 -4.69
CA GLY A 239 -20.49 10.38 -4.07
C GLY A 239 -20.90 11.00 -2.73
N ILE A 240 -19.93 11.53 -1.96
CA ILE A 240 -20.21 12.31 -0.74
C ILE A 240 -20.45 13.81 -1.01
N GLY A 241 -20.47 14.22 -2.29
CA GLY A 241 -20.85 15.58 -2.70
C GLY A 241 -19.67 16.56 -2.89
N LEU A 242 -18.43 16.08 -3.01
CA LEU A 242 -17.27 16.94 -3.29
C LEU A 242 -17.08 17.14 -4.80
N ASP A 243 -16.71 18.36 -5.21
CA ASP A 243 -16.32 18.68 -6.58
C ASP A 243 -15.01 17.91 -6.91
N THR A 244 -15.12 16.97 -7.84
CA THR A 244 -14.02 16.04 -8.13
C THR A 244 -13.77 15.96 -9.62
N THR A 245 -12.51 16.21 -9.99
CA THR A 245 -12.03 16.12 -11.38
C THR A 245 -10.97 15.03 -11.47
N VAL A 246 -11.10 14.13 -12.45
CA VAL A 246 -10.09 13.12 -12.81
C VAL A 246 -9.32 13.62 -14.03
N MET A 247 -8.01 13.80 -13.88
CA MET A 247 -7.11 14.13 -15.00
C MET A 247 -6.41 12.87 -15.49
N MET A 248 -6.57 12.53 -16.77
CA MET A 248 -5.95 11.33 -17.34
C MET A 248 -5.19 11.64 -18.63
N ARG A 249 -3.97 11.10 -18.70
CA ARG A 249 -3.10 11.24 -19.87
C ARG A 249 -3.60 10.49 -21.11
N SER A 250 -4.29 9.37 -20.91
CA SER A 250 -4.70 8.47 -22.00
C SER A 250 -6.03 7.78 -21.66
N ILE A 251 -6.13 6.47 -21.82
CA ILE A 251 -7.33 5.69 -21.56
C ILE A 251 -7.48 5.30 -20.09
N PRO A 252 -8.72 5.24 -19.55
CA PRO A 252 -8.96 4.76 -18.20
C PRO A 252 -8.71 3.25 -18.10
N LEU A 253 -8.34 2.79 -16.88
CA LEU A 253 -8.17 1.38 -16.55
C LEU A 253 -7.35 0.61 -17.63
N ARG A 254 -6.21 1.17 -18.04
CA ARG A 254 -5.32 0.52 -19.01
C ARG A 254 -4.99 -0.91 -18.55
N GLY A 255 -5.16 -1.89 -19.43
CA GLY A 255 -4.97 -3.31 -19.15
C GLY A 255 -6.23 -4.05 -18.69
N PHE A 256 -7.36 -3.35 -18.60
CA PHE A 256 -8.69 -3.94 -18.42
C PHE A 256 -9.47 -3.88 -19.73
N ASP A 257 -10.60 -4.59 -19.81
CA ASP A 257 -11.53 -4.49 -20.93
C ASP A 257 -11.99 -3.05 -21.13
N GLN A 258 -11.84 -2.51 -22.35
CA GLN A 258 -12.09 -1.10 -22.62
C GLN A 258 -13.57 -0.76 -22.75
N GLN A 259 -14.42 -1.70 -23.15
CA GLN A 259 -15.87 -1.51 -23.13
C GLN A 259 -16.36 -1.32 -21.69
N MET A 260 -15.92 -2.18 -20.78
CA MET A 260 -16.25 -2.05 -19.37
C MET A 260 -15.64 -0.79 -18.73
N SER A 261 -14.42 -0.43 -19.14
CA SER A 261 -13.77 0.80 -18.65
C SER A 261 -14.53 2.05 -19.06
N SER A 262 -15.05 2.10 -20.30
CA SER A 262 -15.89 3.20 -20.79
C SER A 262 -17.21 3.30 -20.02
N LEU A 263 -17.92 2.18 -19.82
CA LEU A 263 -19.16 2.16 -19.04
C LEU A 263 -18.96 2.68 -17.61
N VAL A 264 -17.83 2.33 -16.96
CA VAL A 264 -17.50 2.84 -15.62
C VAL A 264 -17.31 4.35 -15.63
N THR A 265 -16.53 4.87 -16.60
CA THR A 265 -16.27 6.32 -16.67
C THR A 265 -17.50 7.13 -17.07
N GLU A 266 -18.31 6.65 -18.00
CA GLU A 266 -19.58 7.26 -18.38
C GLU A 266 -20.56 7.32 -17.19
N HIS A 267 -20.63 6.23 -16.41
CA HIS A 267 -21.41 6.21 -15.18
C HIS A 267 -20.90 7.25 -14.16
N MET A 268 -19.57 7.38 -14.00
CA MET A 268 -18.99 8.39 -13.10
C MET A 268 -19.26 9.81 -13.59
N GLU A 269 -19.17 10.07 -14.91
CA GLU A 269 -19.51 11.37 -15.52
C GLU A 269 -20.98 11.74 -15.28
N SER A 270 -21.90 10.80 -15.48
CA SER A 270 -23.34 11.01 -15.26
C SER A 270 -23.69 11.26 -13.79
N HIS A 271 -22.80 10.88 -12.86
CA HIS A 271 -22.97 11.11 -11.43
C HIS A 271 -22.15 12.29 -10.89
N GLY A 272 -21.56 13.09 -11.77
CA GLY A 272 -20.94 14.37 -11.43
C GLY A 272 -19.41 14.38 -11.31
N THR A 273 -18.72 13.26 -11.57
CA THR A 273 -17.27 13.28 -11.69
C THR A 273 -16.85 13.94 -12.99
N GLN A 274 -16.00 14.95 -12.94
CA GLN A 274 -15.47 15.60 -14.15
C GLN A 274 -14.23 14.86 -14.66
N PHE A 275 -14.01 14.87 -15.99
CA PHE A 275 -12.83 14.24 -16.60
C PHE A 275 -12.10 15.21 -17.52
N LEU A 276 -10.79 15.39 -17.27
CA LEU A 276 -9.83 16.05 -18.17
C LEU A 276 -9.06 14.96 -18.90
N LYS A 277 -9.49 14.68 -20.15
CA LYS A 277 -8.94 13.60 -20.99
C LYS A 277 -7.78 14.13 -21.83
N GLY A 278 -6.70 13.35 -21.95
CA GLY A 278 -5.51 13.75 -22.72
C GLY A 278 -4.61 14.78 -22.05
N CYS A 279 -4.83 15.09 -20.77
CA CYS A 279 -4.15 16.15 -20.04
C CYS A 279 -3.08 15.61 -19.10
N VAL A 280 -1.98 16.35 -18.98
CA VAL A 280 -0.86 16.04 -18.07
C VAL A 280 -0.47 17.29 -17.28
N PRO A 281 -0.40 17.25 -15.95
CA PRO A 281 0.00 18.39 -15.16
C PRO A 281 1.50 18.69 -15.35
N SER A 282 1.83 19.97 -15.49
CA SER A 282 3.21 20.48 -15.64
C SER A 282 3.70 21.17 -14.38
N HIS A 283 2.81 21.85 -13.67
CA HIS A 283 3.19 22.67 -12.49
C HIS A 283 2.04 22.75 -11.48
N ILE A 284 2.39 22.78 -10.18
CA ILE A 284 1.48 23.12 -9.09
C ILE A 284 2.06 24.29 -8.30
N LYS A 285 1.24 25.29 -8.07
CA LYS A 285 1.57 26.49 -7.27
C LYS A 285 0.52 26.69 -6.20
N LYS A 286 0.96 26.96 -4.97
CA LYS A 286 0.05 27.34 -3.89
C LYS A 286 -0.27 28.84 -3.98
N LEU A 287 -1.55 29.16 -3.96
CA LEU A 287 -2.08 30.51 -3.98
C LEU A 287 -2.18 31.11 -2.57
N PRO A 288 -2.27 32.46 -2.44
CA PRO A 288 -2.51 33.11 -1.14
C PRO A 288 -3.81 32.67 -0.45
N THR A 289 -4.79 32.20 -1.22
CA THR A 289 -6.07 31.63 -0.72
C THR A 289 -5.92 30.24 -0.10
N ASN A 290 -4.71 29.68 -0.05
CA ASN A 290 -4.37 28.29 0.28
C ASN A 290 -4.77 27.24 -0.77
N GLN A 291 -5.47 27.62 -1.83
CA GLN A 291 -5.78 26.72 -2.95
C GLN A 291 -4.54 26.44 -3.79
N LEU A 292 -4.61 25.36 -4.57
CA LEU A 292 -3.57 24.90 -5.47
C LEU A 292 -3.97 25.26 -6.91
N GLN A 293 -3.19 26.10 -7.55
CA GLN A 293 -3.28 26.30 -9.00
C GLN A 293 -2.47 25.21 -9.70
N VAL A 294 -3.14 24.45 -10.54
CA VAL A 294 -2.52 23.40 -11.35
C VAL A 294 -2.51 23.87 -12.79
N THR A 295 -1.35 23.82 -13.43
CA THR A 295 -1.18 24.02 -14.86
C THR A 295 -1.01 22.66 -15.52
N TRP A 296 -1.67 22.44 -16.64
CA TRP A 296 -1.55 21.22 -17.43
C TRP A 296 -1.49 21.51 -18.92
N GLU A 297 -0.96 20.56 -19.66
CA GLU A 297 -0.93 20.57 -21.11
C GLU A 297 -1.97 19.56 -21.63
N ASP A 298 -2.76 19.97 -22.58
CA ASP A 298 -3.61 19.11 -23.41
C ASP A 298 -2.78 18.55 -24.57
N HIS A 299 -2.55 17.26 -24.55
CA HIS A 299 -1.71 16.59 -25.58
C HIS A 299 -2.27 16.67 -27.01
N ALA A 300 -3.59 16.82 -27.17
CA ALA A 300 -4.21 16.90 -28.50
C ALA A 300 -4.00 18.26 -29.16
N SER A 301 -4.08 19.34 -28.37
CA SER A 301 -3.97 20.71 -28.85
C SER A 301 -2.62 21.37 -28.62
N GLY A 302 -1.79 20.79 -27.70
CA GLY A 302 -0.54 21.41 -27.23
C GLY A 302 -0.77 22.70 -26.42
N LYS A 303 -2.00 22.98 -26.02
CA LYS A 303 -2.34 24.18 -25.24
C LYS A 303 -2.19 23.93 -23.76
N GLU A 304 -1.66 24.91 -23.06
CA GLU A 304 -1.68 24.96 -21.61
C GLU A 304 -3.01 25.56 -21.12
N ASP A 305 -3.53 24.98 -20.04
CA ASP A 305 -4.68 25.47 -19.30
C ASP A 305 -4.41 25.38 -17.79
N THR A 306 -5.23 26.07 -16.99
CA THR A 306 -5.05 26.12 -15.55
C THR A 306 -6.36 25.98 -14.79
N GLY A 307 -6.30 25.39 -13.62
CA GLY A 307 -7.44 25.29 -12.71
C GLY A 307 -7.03 25.40 -11.26
N THR A 308 -7.99 25.71 -10.41
CA THR A 308 -7.79 25.82 -8.95
C THR A 308 -8.50 24.69 -8.23
N PHE A 309 -7.80 24.08 -7.28
CA PHE A 309 -8.25 22.95 -6.47
C PHE A 309 -7.80 23.14 -5.02
N ASP A 310 -8.53 22.55 -4.09
CA ASP A 310 -8.14 22.52 -2.68
C ASP A 310 -7.12 21.39 -2.44
N THR A 311 -7.25 20.29 -3.18
CA THR A 311 -6.38 19.12 -3.06
C THR A 311 -6.00 18.54 -4.43
N VAL A 312 -4.74 18.08 -4.56
CA VAL A 312 -4.27 17.30 -5.70
C VAL A 312 -3.85 15.92 -5.21
N LEU A 313 -4.51 14.87 -5.72
CA LEU A 313 -4.29 13.46 -5.37
C LEU A 313 -3.55 12.75 -6.51
N TRP A 314 -2.33 12.30 -6.26
CA TRP A 314 -1.56 11.50 -7.21
C TRP A 314 -1.96 10.02 -7.14
N ALA A 315 -2.45 9.48 -8.25
CA ALA A 315 -2.83 8.08 -8.40
C ALA A 315 -2.23 7.48 -9.68
N ILE A 316 -0.94 7.76 -9.92
CA ILE A 316 -0.19 7.45 -11.14
C ILE A 316 0.58 6.12 -11.09
N GLY A 317 0.34 5.30 -10.08
CA GLY A 317 0.97 3.99 -9.89
C GLY A 317 1.72 3.87 -8.57
N LYS A 318 2.38 2.71 -8.40
CA LYS A 318 3.17 2.39 -7.19
C LYS A 318 4.51 1.81 -7.59
N ASP A 319 5.54 2.15 -6.82
CA ASP A 319 6.87 1.53 -6.89
C ASP A 319 7.00 0.46 -5.80
N ALA A 320 7.76 -0.60 -6.08
CA ALA A 320 8.07 -1.61 -5.08
C ALA A 320 8.82 -0.98 -3.91
N ALA A 321 8.43 -1.30 -2.68
CA ALA A 321 9.06 -0.79 -1.47
C ALA A 321 10.31 -1.60 -1.05
N SER A 322 10.92 -2.31 -1.97
CA SER A 322 12.21 -2.97 -1.80
C SER A 322 13.30 -2.06 -2.35
N HIS A 323 13.90 -1.23 -1.51
CA HIS A 323 15.15 -0.55 -1.86
C HIS A 323 16.27 -1.58 -1.73
N THR A 324 16.60 -2.20 -2.84
CA THR A 324 17.69 -3.16 -2.92
C THR A 324 18.94 -2.49 -3.44
N ASP A 325 19.58 -1.67 -2.61
CA ASP A 325 20.98 -1.27 -2.87
C ASP A 325 21.94 -2.46 -2.84
N THR A 326 21.44 -3.64 -2.46
CA THR A 326 22.22 -4.88 -2.34
C THR A 326 21.69 -6.04 -3.21
N VAL A 327 20.60 -5.87 -3.95
CA VAL A 327 20.08 -6.88 -4.87
C VAL A 327 20.02 -6.31 -6.26
N SER A 328 21.05 -6.65 -7.03
CA SER A 328 21.32 -6.31 -8.43
C SER A 328 20.08 -5.97 -9.30
N SER A 329 20.25 -4.93 -10.09
CA SER A 329 19.36 -4.21 -11.01
C SER A 329 18.79 -5.02 -12.19
N SER A 330 18.34 -6.24 -12.03
CA SER A 330 17.71 -6.96 -13.11
C SER A 330 16.21 -7.18 -12.87
N ARG A 331 15.40 -6.88 -13.85
CA ARG A 331 13.91 -6.83 -13.86
C ARG A 331 13.22 -8.20 -13.82
N LYS A 332 13.77 -9.20 -13.15
CA LYS A 332 13.15 -10.54 -13.06
C LYS A 332 12.77 -10.86 -11.63
N PRO A 333 11.69 -11.65 -11.36
CA PRO A 333 11.37 -12.09 -10.02
C PRO A 333 12.53 -12.95 -9.51
N TYR A 334 13.24 -12.46 -8.50
CA TYR A 334 14.47 -13.08 -8.06
C TYR A 334 14.21 -14.20 -7.07
N PHE A 335 14.66 -15.37 -7.43
CA PHE A 335 15.16 -16.33 -6.47
C PHE A 335 16.56 -15.88 -6.05
N LEU A 336 16.68 -15.14 -4.98
CA LEU A 336 17.94 -14.89 -4.29
C LEU A 336 18.35 -16.16 -3.56
N GLY A 337 18.94 -17.11 -4.27
CA GLY A 337 19.29 -18.39 -3.70
C GLY A 337 18.06 -19.28 -3.40
N ARG A 338 18.29 -20.52 -2.94
CA ARG A 338 17.23 -21.50 -2.62
C ARG A 338 16.39 -21.15 -1.37
N ARG A 339 16.65 -20.03 -0.69
CA ARG A 339 16.15 -19.74 0.67
C ARG A 339 15.53 -18.35 0.86
N VAL A 340 15.56 -17.46 -0.14
CA VAL A 340 14.93 -16.14 -0.10
C VAL A 340 13.82 -16.04 -1.13
N PHE A 341 12.62 -15.65 -0.71
CA PHE A 341 11.43 -15.53 -1.56
C PHE A 341 10.94 -14.08 -1.55
N ALA A 342 10.71 -13.49 -2.72
CA ALA A 342 10.15 -12.16 -2.87
C ALA A 342 8.71 -12.21 -3.39
N PHE A 343 7.80 -11.50 -2.73
CA PHE A 343 6.45 -11.25 -3.21
C PHE A 343 6.38 -9.87 -3.85
N LEU A 344 6.14 -9.85 -5.16
CA LEU A 344 5.86 -8.61 -5.87
C LEU A 344 4.38 -8.21 -5.67
N PRO A 345 4.05 -6.91 -5.71
CA PRO A 345 2.66 -6.46 -5.72
C PRO A 345 1.90 -7.07 -6.91
N ILE A 346 0.63 -7.42 -6.71
CA ILE A 346 -0.24 -8.04 -7.74
C ILE A 346 -0.27 -7.23 -9.06
N THR A 347 -0.09 -5.91 -8.98
CA THR A 347 -0.04 -5.02 -10.14
C THR A 347 1.13 -5.25 -11.10
N SER A 348 2.22 -5.90 -10.67
CA SER A 348 3.35 -6.23 -11.55
C SER A 348 3.14 -7.51 -12.37
N TRP A 349 2.19 -8.36 -12.01
CA TRP A 349 1.88 -9.60 -12.73
C TRP A 349 1.02 -9.39 -13.98
N ILE A 350 0.14 -8.38 -13.97
CA ILE A 350 -0.75 -8.08 -15.11
C ILE A 350 0.03 -7.53 -16.32
N LEU A 351 1.19 -6.91 -16.10
CA LEU A 351 2.00 -6.34 -17.18
C LEU A 351 2.95 -7.35 -17.86
N HIS A 352 3.15 -8.57 -17.32
CA HIS A 352 4.07 -9.57 -17.87
C HIS A 352 3.37 -10.65 -18.71
N SER A 353 2.07 -10.84 -18.57
CA SER A 353 1.30 -11.81 -19.37
C SER A 353 0.73 -11.23 -20.68
N ALA A 354 0.89 -9.92 -20.93
CA ALA A 354 0.43 -9.27 -22.16
C ALA A 354 1.56 -9.02 -23.19
N GLY A 355 2.73 -9.60 -23.00
CA GLY A 355 3.92 -9.39 -23.84
C GLY A 355 4.64 -10.67 -24.27
N SER A 356 3.89 -11.74 -24.58
CA SER A 356 4.39 -12.93 -25.32
C SER A 356 3.43 -13.32 -26.40
#